data_def45f7dc1b0ad29807c56ffae17bd5b
#
_entry.id   def45f7dc1b0ad29807c56ffae17bd5b
#
_cell.length_a   1.000
_cell.length_b   1.000
_cell.length_c   1.000
_cell.angle_alpha   90.00
_cell.angle_beta   90.00
_cell.angle_gamma   90.00
#
_symmetry.space_group_name_H-M   'P 1'
#
loop_
_entity.id
_entity.type
_entity.pdbx_description
1 polymer ?
#
loop_
_entity_poly.entity_id
_entity_poly.type
_entity_poly.pdbx_seq_one_letter_code
_entity_poly.pdbx_strand_id
1 'polypeptide(L)'
;MAHFSLLSETHTTKSSTDSLFDFMGDFHNFKHLLPEDKIDNFECTSEQCSFSIKGLTALTIKIKEKQPKSKITFETSGLAKFVFTLHIHLLQNQTANVQLEGDMNPFIKVMAEKPLTELINTMASKLSNLSI
;
A
#
# COMPACT_ATOMS: atom_id res chain seq x y z
N MET A 1 -12.40 19.65 -1.19
CA MET A 1 -12.11 18.22 -1.21
C MET A 1 -12.12 17.68 0.21
N ALA A 2 -12.55 16.46 0.38
CA ALA A 2 -12.67 15.87 1.70
C ALA A 2 -11.45 15.00 2.03
N HIS A 3 -10.92 15.18 3.23
CA HIS A 3 -9.89 14.27 3.73
C HIS A 3 -10.49 12.89 4.00
N PHE A 4 -9.75 11.84 3.67
CA PHE A 4 -10.15 10.47 3.98
C PHE A 4 -8.96 9.69 4.52
N SER A 5 -9.26 8.69 5.33
CA SER A 5 -8.25 7.77 5.84
C SER A 5 -8.87 6.39 5.94
N LEU A 6 -8.18 5.42 5.40
CA LEU A 6 -8.57 4.01 5.47
C LEU A 6 -7.46 3.25 6.17
N LEU A 7 -7.81 2.41 7.12
CA LEU A 7 -6.86 1.61 7.88
C LEU A 7 -7.23 0.13 7.73
N SER A 8 -6.25 -0.68 7.35
CA SER A 8 -6.45 -2.12 7.27
C SER A 8 -6.56 -2.75 8.65
N GLU A 9 -6.94 -4.02 8.68
CA GLU A 9 -6.83 -4.81 9.89
C GLU A 9 -5.36 -4.96 10.27
N THR A 10 -5.10 -5.09 11.58
CA THR A 10 -3.76 -5.33 12.11
C THR A 10 -3.55 -6.83 12.24
N HIS A 11 -2.42 -7.31 11.71
CA HIS A 11 -2.08 -8.72 11.73
C HIS A 11 -0.74 -8.97 12.42
N THR A 12 -0.61 -10.12 13.05
CA THR A 12 0.68 -10.60 13.53
C THR A 12 1.48 -11.09 12.33
N THR A 13 2.74 -10.67 12.23
CA THR A 13 3.60 -11.04 11.10
C THR A 13 4.42 -12.28 11.40
N LYS A 14 4.70 -13.08 10.36
CA LYS A 14 5.56 -14.25 10.48
C LYS A 14 7.04 -13.89 10.47
N SER A 15 7.38 -12.81 9.79
CA SER A 15 8.76 -12.34 9.66
C SER A 15 9.03 -11.20 10.64
N SER A 16 10.31 -11.00 10.97
CA SER A 16 10.70 -9.92 11.88
C SER A 16 10.47 -8.56 11.24
N THR A 17 10.33 -7.54 12.09
CA THR A 17 10.19 -6.15 11.64
C THR A 17 11.35 -5.73 10.74
N ASP A 18 12.59 -6.08 11.11
CA ASP A 18 13.76 -5.74 10.31
C ASP A 18 13.73 -6.38 8.93
N SER A 19 13.37 -7.65 8.86
CA SER A 19 13.26 -8.36 7.58
C SER A 19 12.18 -7.76 6.69
N LEU A 20 11.04 -7.43 7.27
CA LEU A 20 9.94 -6.80 6.53
C LEU A 20 10.32 -5.41 6.03
N PHE A 21 10.99 -4.64 6.87
CA PHE A 21 11.44 -3.30 6.47
C PHE A 21 12.38 -3.36 5.27
N ASP A 22 13.37 -4.25 5.32
CA ASP A 22 14.33 -4.41 4.23
C ASP A 22 13.64 -4.94 2.95
N PHE A 23 12.76 -5.91 3.11
CA PHE A 23 12.05 -6.49 1.97
C PHE A 23 11.19 -5.45 1.26
N MET A 24 10.47 -4.64 2.01
CA MET A 24 9.57 -3.64 1.44
C MET A 24 10.30 -2.39 0.94
N GLY A 25 11.57 -2.24 1.24
CA GLY A 25 12.39 -1.17 0.70
C GLY A 25 12.79 -1.37 -0.76
N ASP A 26 12.53 -2.54 -1.32
CA ASP A 26 12.81 -2.86 -2.72
C ASP A 26 11.49 -3.01 -3.46
N PHE A 27 11.25 -2.14 -4.44
CA PHE A 27 10.01 -2.16 -5.21
C PHE A 27 9.81 -3.45 -6.01
N HIS A 28 10.86 -4.18 -6.35
CA HIS A 28 10.71 -5.46 -7.02
C HIS A 28 9.95 -6.46 -6.16
N ASN A 29 9.97 -6.27 -4.85
CA ASN A 29 9.24 -7.13 -3.91
C ASN A 29 7.80 -6.66 -3.68
N PHE A 30 7.47 -5.45 -4.10
CA PHE A 30 6.16 -4.85 -3.84
C PHE A 30 5.01 -5.67 -4.41
N LYS A 31 5.22 -6.32 -5.54
CA LYS A 31 4.20 -7.15 -6.18
C LYS A 31 3.68 -8.27 -5.27
N HIS A 32 4.50 -8.72 -4.32
CA HIS A 32 4.11 -9.78 -3.39
C HIS A 32 3.03 -9.35 -2.40
N LEU A 33 2.77 -8.06 -2.29
CA LEU A 33 1.71 -7.53 -1.44
C LEU A 33 0.41 -7.27 -2.20
N LEU A 34 0.45 -7.23 -3.52
CA LEU A 34 -0.69 -6.80 -4.32
C LEU A 34 -1.61 -7.97 -4.67
N PRO A 35 -2.94 -7.72 -4.75
CA PRO A 35 -3.90 -8.76 -5.15
C PRO A 35 -3.80 -9.00 -6.66
N GLU A 36 -3.23 -10.13 -7.06
CA GLU A 36 -2.96 -10.45 -8.47
C GLU A 36 -4.20 -10.41 -9.36
N ASP A 37 -5.34 -10.81 -8.84
CA ASP A 37 -6.59 -10.86 -9.58
C ASP A 37 -7.24 -9.48 -9.76
N LYS A 38 -6.74 -8.46 -9.07
CA LYS A 38 -7.32 -7.11 -9.11
C LYS A 38 -6.39 -6.08 -9.72
N ILE A 39 -5.24 -6.49 -10.20
CA ILE A 39 -4.21 -5.61 -10.71
C ILE A 39 -3.76 -6.04 -12.10
N ASP A 40 -3.58 -5.05 -12.98
CA ASP A 40 -3.06 -5.25 -14.33
C ASP A 40 -1.87 -4.34 -14.56
N ASN A 41 -1.07 -4.68 -15.58
CA ASN A 41 0.00 -3.83 -16.11
C ASN A 41 1.04 -3.44 -15.06
N PHE A 42 1.42 -4.40 -14.23
CA PHE A 42 2.41 -4.16 -13.19
C PHE A 42 3.81 -3.99 -13.78
N GLU A 43 4.42 -2.84 -13.51
CA GLU A 43 5.80 -2.54 -13.93
C GLU A 43 6.53 -1.87 -12.77
N CYS A 44 7.73 -2.38 -12.46
CA CYS A 44 8.57 -1.83 -11.41
C CYS A 44 9.95 -1.49 -11.91
N THR A 45 10.47 -0.39 -11.40
CA THR A 45 11.90 -0.08 -11.43
C THR A 45 12.40 -0.10 -9.99
N SER A 46 13.68 0.21 -9.79
CA SER A 46 14.20 0.30 -8.42
C SER A 46 13.61 1.46 -7.63
N GLU A 47 13.01 2.45 -8.30
CA GLU A 47 12.55 3.68 -7.66
C GLU A 47 11.04 3.83 -7.59
N GLN A 48 10.30 3.12 -8.44
CA GLN A 48 8.84 3.25 -8.49
C GLN A 48 8.19 1.99 -9.05
N CYS A 49 6.90 1.85 -8.75
CA CYS A 49 6.04 0.83 -9.33
C CYS A 49 4.82 1.48 -9.93
N SER A 50 4.39 0.95 -11.08
CA SER A 50 3.16 1.38 -11.73
C SER A 50 2.27 0.18 -11.97
N PHE A 51 0.97 0.34 -11.76
CA PHE A 51 -0.01 -0.71 -12.00
C PHE A 51 -1.41 -0.10 -12.12
N SER A 52 -2.33 -0.88 -12.65
CA SER A 52 -3.73 -0.49 -12.71
C SER A 52 -4.55 -1.32 -11.74
N ILE A 53 -5.44 -0.67 -11.01
CA ILE A 53 -6.40 -1.33 -10.14
C ILE A 53 -7.70 -1.49 -10.94
N LYS A 54 -8.17 -2.73 -11.08
CA LYS A 54 -9.41 -3.02 -11.79
C LYS A 54 -10.58 -2.29 -11.14
N GLY A 55 -11.36 -1.62 -11.95
CA GLY A 55 -12.49 -0.84 -11.49
C GLY A 55 -12.15 0.52 -10.94
N LEU A 56 -10.89 0.93 -10.98
CA LEU A 56 -10.47 2.22 -10.47
C LEU A 56 -9.59 2.98 -11.47
N THR A 57 -8.26 2.82 -11.39
CA THR A 57 -7.36 3.60 -12.24
C THR A 57 -5.93 3.07 -12.19
N ALA A 58 -5.08 3.64 -13.04
CA ALA A 58 -3.64 3.41 -13.00
C ALA A 58 -3.00 4.28 -11.94
N LEU A 59 -2.04 3.72 -11.22
CA LEU A 59 -1.31 4.40 -10.16
C LEU A 59 0.18 4.20 -10.34
N THR A 60 0.95 5.19 -9.89
CA THR A 60 2.40 5.08 -9.73
C THR A 60 2.73 5.34 -8.27
N ILE A 61 3.54 4.47 -7.69
CA ILE A 61 3.93 4.54 -6.28
C ILE A 61 5.43 4.74 -6.16
N LYS A 62 5.83 5.71 -5.34
CA LYS A 62 7.24 6.00 -5.03
C LYS A 62 7.43 6.01 -3.52
N ILE A 63 8.61 5.63 -3.07
CA ILE A 63 8.95 5.77 -1.65
C ILE A 63 9.16 7.25 -1.34
N LYS A 64 8.43 7.75 -0.36
CA LYS A 64 8.56 9.11 0.13
C LYS A 64 9.46 9.17 1.35
N GLU A 65 9.31 8.23 2.27
CA GLU A 65 10.04 8.23 3.54
C GLU A 65 10.16 6.81 4.08
N LYS A 66 11.29 6.52 4.72
CA LYS A 66 11.50 5.26 5.44
C LYS A 66 11.90 5.60 6.87
N GLN A 67 11.12 5.15 7.83
CA GLN A 67 11.47 5.23 9.25
C GLN A 67 11.86 3.83 9.70
N PRO A 68 13.15 3.56 9.94
CA PRO A 68 13.61 2.22 10.28
C PRO A 68 12.82 1.59 11.42
N LYS A 69 12.44 0.32 11.24
CA LYS A 69 11.71 -0.49 12.23
C LYS A 69 10.33 0.04 12.61
N SER A 70 9.80 0.98 11.85
CA SER A 70 8.54 1.64 12.21
C SER A 70 7.59 1.78 11.04
N LYS A 71 7.99 2.48 9.99
CA LYS A 71 7.05 2.83 8.93
C LYS A 71 7.77 3.06 7.61
N ILE A 72 7.12 2.67 6.52
CA ILE A 72 7.51 3.07 5.17
C ILE A 72 6.33 3.82 4.58
N THR A 73 6.59 5.03 4.11
CA THR A 73 5.59 5.88 3.50
C THR A 73 5.81 5.97 2.00
N PHE A 74 4.77 5.72 1.24
CA PHE A 74 4.77 5.83 -0.21
C PHE A 74 3.84 6.94 -0.62
N GLU A 75 4.25 7.73 -1.62
CA GLU A 75 3.33 8.66 -2.24
C GLU A 75 2.84 8.07 -3.55
N THR A 76 1.60 8.34 -3.88
CA THR A 76 0.99 7.85 -5.10
C THR A 76 0.64 9.02 -6.01
N SER A 77 0.71 8.76 -7.31
CA SER A 77 0.22 9.67 -8.33
C SER A 77 -0.41 8.82 -9.43
N GLY A 78 -1.19 9.43 -10.29
CA GLY A 78 -1.81 8.69 -11.38
C GLY A 78 -2.60 9.60 -12.29
N LEU A 79 -3.30 8.99 -13.22
CA LEU A 79 -4.14 9.70 -14.17
C LEU A 79 -5.41 10.23 -13.50
N ALA A 80 -5.78 9.64 -12.39
CA ALA A 80 -6.96 10.07 -11.66
C ALA A 80 -6.68 11.35 -10.89
N LYS A 81 -7.74 12.07 -10.61
CA LYS A 81 -7.67 13.36 -9.93
C LYS A 81 -7.61 13.19 -8.41
N PHE A 82 -6.94 12.16 -7.96
CA PHE A 82 -6.73 11.96 -6.54
C PHE A 82 -5.29 11.52 -6.28
N VAL A 83 -4.74 12.08 -5.22
CA VAL A 83 -3.40 11.75 -4.74
C VAL A 83 -3.56 11.28 -3.32
N PHE A 84 -2.90 10.19 -2.98
CA PHE A 84 -2.95 9.67 -1.61
C PHE A 84 -1.59 9.16 -1.18
N THR A 85 -1.45 9.03 0.12
CA THR A 85 -0.24 8.52 0.76
C THR A 85 -0.55 7.14 1.33
N LEU A 86 0.35 6.20 1.10
CA LEU A 86 0.22 4.83 1.60
C LEU A 86 1.28 4.61 2.65
N HIS A 87 0.88 4.17 3.83
CA HIS A 87 1.79 3.87 4.93
C HIS A 87 1.75 2.39 5.25
N ILE A 88 2.92 1.76 5.31
CA ILE A 88 3.05 0.43 5.89
C ILE A 88 3.58 0.62 7.30
N HIS A 89 2.76 0.35 8.30
CA HIS A 89 3.12 0.48 9.70
C HIS A 89 3.63 -0.85 10.24
N LEU A 90 4.85 -0.83 10.76
CA LEU A 90 5.45 -1.97 11.44
C LEU A 90 5.39 -1.67 12.94
N LEU A 91 4.48 -2.34 13.62
CA LEU A 91 4.12 -2.01 14.98
C LEU A 91 4.85 -2.92 15.99
N GLN A 92 4.66 -2.63 17.28
CA GLN A 92 5.22 -3.42 18.36
C GLN A 92 4.64 -4.83 18.36
N ASN A 93 5.34 -5.77 19.00
CA ASN A 93 4.90 -7.16 19.14
C ASN A 93 4.74 -7.87 17.78
N GLN A 94 5.56 -7.49 16.82
CA GLN A 94 5.57 -8.13 15.50
C GLN A 94 4.18 -8.11 14.85
N THR A 95 3.57 -6.94 14.83
CA THR A 95 2.29 -6.71 14.14
C THR A 95 2.47 -5.64 13.07
N ALA A 96 1.56 -5.62 12.10
CA ALA A 96 1.63 -4.65 11.00
C ALA A 96 0.24 -4.34 10.47
N ASN A 97 0.10 -3.14 9.93
CA ASN A 97 -1.09 -2.77 9.17
C ASN A 97 -0.72 -1.80 8.04
N VAL A 98 -1.68 -1.51 7.19
CA VAL A 98 -1.52 -0.61 6.05
C VAL A 98 -2.56 0.49 6.16
N GLN A 99 -2.12 1.73 5.97
CA GLN A 99 -2.99 2.90 6.02
C GLN A 99 -2.90 3.67 4.71
N LEU A 100 -4.04 4.18 4.27
CA LEU A 100 -4.11 4.99 3.07
C LEU A 100 -4.86 6.27 3.42
N GLU A 101 -4.26 7.43 3.12
CA GLU A 101 -4.87 8.71 3.44
C GLU A 101 -4.63 9.74 2.35
N GLY A 102 -5.51 10.71 2.25
CA GLY A 102 -5.41 11.77 1.26
C GLY A 102 -6.68 12.60 1.19
N ASP A 103 -6.77 13.38 0.12
CA ASP A 103 -7.94 14.20 -0.14
C ASP A 103 -8.58 13.77 -1.45
N MET A 104 -9.87 13.58 -1.43
CA MET A 104 -10.64 13.18 -2.60
C MET A 104 -11.93 13.97 -2.70
N ASN A 105 -12.36 14.17 -3.94
CA ASN A 105 -13.73 14.60 -4.21
C ASN A 105 -14.69 13.56 -3.61
N PRO A 106 -15.78 13.97 -2.94
CA PRO A 106 -16.72 13.01 -2.34
C PRO A 106 -17.29 11.97 -3.30
N PHE A 107 -17.49 12.30 -4.57
CA PHE A 107 -17.95 11.34 -5.57
C PHE A 107 -16.91 10.25 -5.81
N ILE A 108 -15.66 10.66 -5.94
CA ILE A 108 -14.54 9.72 -6.16
C ILE A 108 -14.37 8.86 -4.93
N LYS A 109 -14.50 9.46 -3.73
CA LYS A 109 -14.38 8.72 -2.48
C LYS A 109 -15.39 7.56 -2.40
N VAL A 110 -16.64 7.82 -2.76
CA VAL A 110 -17.68 6.77 -2.74
C VAL A 110 -17.34 5.64 -3.69
N MET A 111 -16.82 5.95 -4.87
CA MET A 111 -16.44 4.94 -5.86
C MET A 111 -15.16 4.19 -5.49
N ALA A 112 -14.21 4.88 -4.88
CA ALA A 112 -12.88 4.33 -4.64
C ALA A 112 -12.76 3.62 -3.29
N GLU A 113 -13.62 3.91 -2.32
CA GLU A 113 -13.50 3.41 -0.96
C GLU A 113 -13.43 1.88 -0.89
N LYS A 114 -14.34 1.20 -1.57
CA LYS A 114 -14.38 -0.26 -1.53
C LYS A 114 -13.14 -0.90 -2.18
N PRO A 115 -12.76 -0.55 -3.43
CA PRO A 115 -11.56 -1.11 -4.03
C PRO A 115 -10.29 -0.82 -3.23
N LEU A 116 -10.17 0.39 -2.68
CA LEU A 116 -8.99 0.76 -1.90
C LEU A 116 -8.95 0.05 -0.55
N THR A 117 -10.10 -0.13 0.10
CA THR A 117 -10.18 -0.89 1.35
C THR A 117 -9.77 -2.34 1.11
N GLU A 118 -10.25 -2.96 0.04
CA GLU A 118 -9.85 -4.32 -0.31
C GLU A 118 -8.35 -4.41 -0.62
N LEU A 119 -7.82 -3.39 -1.28
CA LEU A 119 -6.39 -3.34 -1.60
C LEU A 119 -5.54 -3.35 -0.33
N ILE A 120 -5.80 -2.44 0.60
CA ILE A 120 -4.97 -2.34 1.81
C ILE A 120 -5.15 -3.54 2.73
N ASN A 121 -6.33 -4.13 2.81
CA ASN A 121 -6.54 -5.33 3.60
C ASN A 121 -5.78 -6.52 3.00
N THR A 122 -5.77 -6.64 1.68
CA THR A 122 -4.99 -7.68 1.00
C THR A 122 -3.50 -7.48 1.23
N MET A 123 -3.03 -6.25 1.14
CA MET A 123 -1.63 -5.93 1.38
C MET A 123 -1.22 -6.31 2.81
N ALA A 124 -2.03 -5.95 3.80
CA ALA A 124 -1.74 -6.27 5.19
C ALA A 124 -1.71 -7.78 5.44
N SER A 125 -2.66 -8.50 4.86
CA SER A 125 -2.72 -9.95 4.96
C SER A 125 -1.50 -10.62 4.33
N LYS A 126 -1.14 -10.22 3.13
CA LYS A 126 0.04 -10.77 2.44
C LYS A 126 1.33 -10.44 3.17
N LEU A 127 1.45 -9.20 3.67
CA LEU A 127 2.60 -8.79 4.45
C LEU A 127 2.78 -9.66 5.69
N SER A 128 1.69 -9.96 6.38
CA SER A 128 1.74 -10.77 7.59
C SER A 128 2.11 -12.22 7.32
N ASN A 129 1.86 -12.71 6.12
CA ASN A 129 2.14 -14.09 5.74
C ASN A 129 3.49 -14.29 5.06
N LEU A 130 4.25 -13.24 4.83
CA LEU A 130 5.59 -13.37 4.25
C LEU A 130 6.52 -14.12 5.19
N SER A 131 7.25 -15.10 4.62
CA SER A 131 8.28 -15.85 5.32
C SER A 131 9.61 -15.54 4.66
N ILE A 132 10.34 -14.61 5.25
CA ILE A 132 11.61 -14.13 4.68
C ILE A 132 12.71 -14.07 5.74
#